data_39124d789e6bb02e951b3f30762f3e73
#
_entry.id   39124d789e6bb02e951b3f30762f3e73
#
_cell.length_a   1.000
_cell.length_b   1.000
_cell.length_c   1.000
_cell.angle_alpha   90.00
_cell.angle_beta   90.00
_cell.angle_gamma   90.00
#
_symmetry.space_group_name_H-M   'P 1'
#
loop_
_entity.id
_entity.type
_entity.pdbx_description
1 polymer ?
#
loop_
_entity_poly.entity_id
_entity_poly.type
_entity_poly.pdbx_seq_one_letter_code
_entity_poly.pdbx_strand_id
1 'polypeptide(L)'
;LVGALLVGASVGRSLAMGLEIPAIGVHHMEGHLLAPMLESDPPDFPFVALLVSGGHTQLVKVDGIGQYEVLGESLDDAAGEAFDKVGKMLGLPYPGGPNVARLATKGVGDMFKFPRPMVNRPGLDFSFSGLKTSVRNTIAANSTDGNLETQMAANIAKAVSYTHLTLPTTGV
;
A
#
# COMPACT_ATOMS: atom_id res chain seq x y z
N LEU A 1 15.21 8.45 5.20
CA LEU A 1 15.14 6.96 5.20
C LEU A 1 16.53 6.32 5.01
N VAL A 2 17.32 6.77 4.02
CA VAL A 2 18.65 6.23 3.70
C VAL A 2 19.60 6.27 4.92
N GLY A 3 19.58 7.35 5.70
CA GLY A 3 20.42 7.47 6.90
C GLY A 3 20.12 6.41 7.95
N ALA A 4 18.84 6.13 8.21
CA ALA A 4 18.44 5.10 9.19
C ALA A 4 18.85 3.69 8.73
N LEU A 5 18.72 3.39 7.43
CA LEU A 5 19.17 2.12 6.85
C LEU A 5 20.69 1.96 6.94
N LEU A 6 21.44 3.02 6.66
CA LEU A 6 22.91 3.02 6.80
C LEU A 6 23.34 2.78 8.24
N VAL A 7 22.69 3.41 9.21
CA VAL A 7 22.99 3.19 10.64
C VAL A 7 22.74 1.73 11.02
N GLY A 8 21.58 1.17 10.66
CA GLY A 8 21.26 -0.23 10.96
C GLY A 8 22.25 -1.21 10.33
N ALA A 9 22.57 -1.01 9.04
CA ALA A 9 23.52 -1.85 8.32
C ALA A 9 24.95 -1.73 8.91
N SER A 10 25.37 -0.53 9.30
CA SER A 10 26.69 -0.30 9.92
C SER A 10 26.78 -0.98 11.27
N VAL A 11 25.75 -0.85 12.12
CA VAL A 11 25.71 -1.50 13.44
C VAL A 11 25.76 -3.03 13.29
N GLY A 12 24.93 -3.60 12.42
CA GLY A 12 24.90 -5.05 12.19
C GLY A 12 26.25 -5.59 11.70
N ARG A 13 26.88 -4.91 10.74
CA ARG A 13 28.20 -5.29 10.20
C ARG A 13 29.32 -5.12 11.23
N SER A 14 29.28 -4.04 12.04
CA SER A 14 30.27 -3.82 13.09
C SER A 14 30.19 -4.88 14.19
N LEU A 15 28.98 -5.30 14.57
CA LEU A 15 28.78 -6.39 15.53
C LEU A 15 29.33 -7.71 14.97
N ALA A 16 29.00 -8.04 13.73
CA ALA A 16 29.52 -9.24 13.08
C ALA A 16 31.07 -9.26 13.02
N MET A 17 31.66 -8.11 12.67
CA MET A 17 33.10 -7.95 12.65
C MET A 17 33.72 -8.09 14.04
N GLY A 18 33.11 -7.45 15.06
CA GLY A 18 33.61 -7.51 16.44
C GLY A 18 33.44 -8.88 17.10
N LEU A 19 32.51 -9.68 16.65
CA LEU A 19 32.26 -11.05 17.11
C LEU A 19 32.92 -12.12 16.21
N GLU A 20 33.61 -11.69 15.16
CA GLU A 20 34.26 -12.56 14.15
C GLU A 20 33.31 -13.62 13.54
N ILE A 21 32.04 -13.21 13.32
CA ILE A 21 31.02 -14.06 12.69
C ILE A 21 30.62 -13.52 11.31
N PRO A 22 30.20 -14.38 10.36
CA PRO A 22 29.74 -13.93 9.06
C PRO A 22 28.45 -13.11 9.16
N ALA A 23 28.33 -12.10 8.31
CA ALA A 23 27.10 -11.30 8.15
C ALA A 23 26.51 -11.54 6.77
N ILE A 24 25.23 -11.87 6.71
CA ILE A 24 24.47 -12.05 5.48
C ILE A 24 23.52 -10.87 5.31
N GLY A 25 23.60 -10.20 4.15
CA GLY A 25 22.65 -9.14 3.77
C GLY A 25 21.39 -9.77 3.19
N VAL A 26 20.23 -9.47 3.79
CA VAL A 26 18.93 -9.87 3.25
C VAL A 26 18.25 -8.64 2.66
N HIS A 27 17.74 -8.75 1.45
CA HIS A 27 17.01 -7.67 0.83
C HIS A 27 15.65 -7.48 1.52
N HIS A 28 15.33 -6.25 1.93
CA HIS A 28 14.11 -5.95 2.69
C HIS A 28 12.83 -6.43 2.00
N MET A 29 12.74 -6.20 0.68
CA MET A 29 11.57 -6.61 -0.10
C MET A 29 11.45 -8.13 -0.24
N GLU A 30 12.57 -8.84 -0.28
CA GLU A 30 12.60 -10.30 -0.26
C GLU A 30 12.03 -10.84 1.05
N GLY A 31 12.36 -10.20 2.18
CA GLY A 31 11.76 -10.53 3.47
C GLY A 31 10.24 -10.40 3.47
N HIS A 32 9.69 -9.38 2.80
CA HIS A 32 8.24 -9.25 2.63
C HIS A 32 7.64 -10.30 1.70
N LEU A 33 8.29 -10.60 0.57
CA LEU A 33 7.82 -11.61 -0.39
C LEU A 33 7.79 -13.01 0.20
N LEU A 34 8.75 -13.33 1.06
CA LEU A 34 8.88 -14.64 1.69
C LEU A 34 8.19 -14.76 3.06
N ALA A 35 7.61 -13.67 3.59
CA ALA A 35 6.89 -13.71 4.86
C ALA A 35 5.78 -14.79 4.91
N PRO A 36 5.00 -15.03 3.83
CA PRO A 36 4.01 -16.10 3.80
C PRO A 36 4.58 -17.51 4.00
N MET A 37 5.88 -17.71 3.73
CA MET A 37 6.55 -19.00 3.96
C MET A 37 6.70 -19.35 5.44
N LEU A 38 6.42 -18.39 6.35
CA LEU A 38 6.45 -18.61 7.80
C LEU A 38 5.07 -19.02 8.37
N GLU A 39 4.05 -19.02 7.53
CA GLU A 39 2.70 -19.44 7.94
C GLU A 39 2.62 -20.98 8.08
N SER A 40 1.58 -21.44 8.77
CA SER A 40 1.35 -22.89 8.96
C SER A 40 1.00 -23.62 7.67
N ASP A 41 0.49 -22.92 6.67
CA ASP A 41 0.16 -23.44 5.34
C ASP A 41 0.78 -22.50 4.29
N PRO A 42 2.10 -22.62 4.04
CA PRO A 42 2.81 -21.76 3.13
C PRO A 42 2.42 -22.03 1.68
N PRO A 43 2.41 -21.02 0.80
CA PRO A 43 2.15 -21.24 -0.62
C PRO A 43 3.27 -22.06 -1.28
N ASP A 44 2.89 -22.95 -2.20
CA ASP A 44 3.85 -23.61 -3.08
C ASP A 44 4.36 -22.63 -4.17
N PHE A 45 5.61 -22.85 -4.62
CA PHE A 45 6.15 -22.16 -5.78
C PHE A 45 5.66 -22.78 -7.10
N PRO A 46 5.40 -21.98 -8.15
CA PRO A 46 5.42 -20.53 -8.17
C PRO A 46 4.12 -19.94 -7.59
N PHE A 47 4.21 -18.74 -7.00
CA PHE A 47 3.03 -17.97 -6.59
C PHE A 47 3.17 -16.50 -7.00
N VAL A 48 2.05 -15.78 -6.94
CA VAL A 48 2.03 -14.33 -7.17
C VAL A 48 1.78 -13.62 -5.85
N ALA A 49 2.69 -12.71 -5.50
CA ALA A 49 2.59 -11.87 -4.31
C ALA A 49 2.17 -10.46 -4.67
N LEU A 50 1.14 -9.93 -3.99
CA LEU A 50 0.83 -8.51 -3.98
C LEU A 50 1.51 -7.86 -2.77
N LEU A 51 2.52 -7.06 -3.04
CA LEU A 51 3.28 -6.35 -2.04
C LEU A 51 2.73 -4.94 -1.91
N VAL A 52 2.15 -4.64 -0.73
CA VAL A 52 1.54 -3.33 -0.44
C VAL A 52 2.13 -2.76 0.84
N SER A 53 2.72 -1.58 0.73
CA SER A 53 3.29 -0.86 1.87
C SER A 53 3.09 0.65 1.71
N GLY A 54 3.63 1.43 2.65
CA GLY A 54 3.64 2.90 2.57
C GLY A 54 4.50 3.45 1.43
N GLY A 55 5.46 2.66 0.91
CA GLY A 55 6.39 3.12 -0.14
C GLY A 55 6.38 2.28 -1.41
N HIS A 56 5.76 1.11 -1.40
CA HIS A 56 5.76 0.19 -2.54
C HIS A 56 4.39 -0.43 -2.76
N THR A 57 4.02 -0.58 -4.02
CA THR A 57 2.88 -1.40 -4.46
C THR A 57 3.33 -2.12 -5.72
N GLN A 58 3.55 -3.42 -5.58
CA GLN A 58 4.09 -4.26 -6.65
C GLN A 58 3.36 -5.60 -6.70
N LEU A 59 3.14 -6.10 -7.90
CA LEU A 59 2.73 -7.47 -8.16
C LEU A 59 3.96 -8.24 -8.61
N VAL A 60 4.31 -9.28 -7.88
CA VAL A 60 5.57 -10.01 -8.10
C VAL A 60 5.28 -11.50 -8.24
N LYS A 61 5.78 -12.10 -9.32
CA LYS A 61 5.83 -13.54 -9.47
C LYS A 61 7.06 -14.07 -8.72
N VAL A 62 6.84 -15.08 -7.92
CA VAL A 62 7.86 -15.73 -7.10
C VAL A 62 7.99 -17.16 -7.58
N ASP A 63 9.02 -17.45 -8.37
CA ASP A 63 9.28 -18.79 -8.90
C ASP A 63 10.09 -19.65 -7.91
N GLY A 64 10.77 -19.02 -6.97
CA GLY A 64 11.57 -19.63 -5.92
C GLY A 64 12.31 -18.55 -5.13
N ILE A 65 13.05 -18.97 -4.09
CA ILE A 65 13.89 -18.05 -3.30
C ILE A 65 14.98 -17.46 -4.21
N GLY A 66 15.05 -16.13 -4.28
CA GLY A 66 15.98 -15.42 -5.16
C GLY A 66 15.55 -15.35 -6.63
N GLN A 67 14.34 -15.82 -6.98
CA GLN A 67 13.82 -15.84 -8.35
C GLN A 67 12.50 -15.06 -8.42
N TYR A 68 12.60 -13.77 -8.72
CA TYR A 68 11.49 -12.83 -8.67
C TYR A 68 11.35 -12.08 -9.99
N GLU A 69 10.10 -11.95 -10.46
CA GLU A 69 9.74 -11.14 -11.61
C GLU A 69 8.67 -10.14 -11.21
N VAL A 70 8.94 -8.84 -11.42
CA VAL A 70 7.94 -7.79 -11.20
C VAL A 70 6.99 -7.80 -12.39
N LEU A 71 5.74 -8.17 -12.16
CA LEU A 71 4.69 -8.20 -13.17
C LEU A 71 4.05 -6.84 -13.39
N GLY A 72 4.01 -6.01 -12.36
CA GLY A 72 3.48 -4.65 -12.40
C GLY A 72 3.78 -3.90 -11.10
N GLU A 73 3.80 -2.58 -11.18
CA GLU A 73 4.07 -1.72 -10.04
C GLU A 73 3.27 -0.42 -10.10
N SER A 74 3.24 0.34 -9.01
CA SER A 74 2.60 1.65 -9.05
C SER A 74 3.46 2.66 -9.80
N LEU A 75 2.85 3.32 -10.79
CA LEU A 75 3.51 4.35 -11.62
C LEU A 75 3.60 5.71 -10.91
N ASP A 76 2.94 5.85 -9.77
CA ASP A 76 2.90 7.11 -9.00
C ASP A 76 2.93 6.83 -7.49
N ASP A 77 1.89 7.17 -6.74
CA ASP A 77 1.83 6.93 -5.29
C ASP A 77 1.71 5.42 -5.00
N ALA A 78 2.34 4.94 -3.92
CA ALA A 78 2.02 3.63 -3.38
C ALA A 78 0.62 3.63 -2.74
N ALA A 79 -0.02 2.47 -2.65
CA ALA A 79 -1.36 2.35 -2.06
C ALA A 79 -1.40 2.86 -0.62
N GLY A 80 -0.43 2.49 0.21
CA GLY A 80 -0.33 2.99 1.59
C GLY A 80 -0.14 4.51 1.66
N GLU A 81 0.68 5.08 0.77
CA GLU A 81 0.86 6.52 0.65
C GLU A 81 -0.45 7.23 0.24
N ALA A 82 -1.22 6.63 -0.66
CA ALA A 82 -2.53 7.16 -1.05
C ALA A 82 -3.50 7.19 0.14
N PHE A 83 -3.53 6.13 0.96
CA PHE A 83 -4.30 6.09 2.20
C PHE A 83 -3.86 7.16 3.21
N ASP A 84 -2.56 7.36 3.39
CA ASP A 84 -2.03 8.40 4.29
C ASP A 84 -2.42 9.80 3.81
N LYS A 85 -2.33 10.06 2.52
CA LYS A 85 -2.76 11.32 1.91
C LYS A 85 -4.27 11.56 2.07
N VAL A 86 -5.10 10.52 1.86
CA VAL A 86 -6.55 10.60 2.09
C VAL A 86 -6.83 10.84 3.58
N GLY A 87 -6.19 10.12 4.48
CA GLY A 87 -6.33 10.32 5.92
C GLY A 87 -6.05 11.77 6.32
N LYS A 88 -4.95 12.34 5.81
CA LYS A 88 -4.61 13.75 6.02
C LYS A 88 -5.69 14.71 5.50
N MET A 89 -6.26 14.47 4.32
CA MET A 89 -7.35 15.29 3.76
C MET A 89 -8.63 15.22 4.59
N LEU A 90 -8.88 14.08 5.24
CA LEU A 90 -10.02 13.88 6.15
C LEU A 90 -9.75 14.36 7.58
N GLY A 91 -8.60 14.99 7.85
CA GLY A 91 -8.22 15.47 9.19
C GLY A 91 -7.85 14.36 10.17
N LEU A 92 -7.54 13.15 9.68
CA LEU A 92 -7.20 12.00 10.53
C LEU A 92 -5.71 12.01 10.92
N PRO A 93 -5.37 11.48 12.09
CA PRO A 93 -3.97 11.36 12.53
C PRO A 93 -3.20 10.34 11.67
N TYR A 94 -1.87 10.48 11.66
CA TYR A 94 -0.96 9.49 11.10
C TYR A 94 -0.82 8.26 12.03
N PRO A 95 -0.72 7.04 11.52
CA PRO A 95 -0.80 6.63 10.10
C PRO A 95 -2.23 6.70 9.55
N GLY A 96 -2.38 7.20 8.30
CA GLY A 96 -3.68 7.43 7.68
C GLY A 96 -4.46 6.14 7.40
N GLY A 97 -3.79 5.11 6.90
CA GLY A 97 -4.43 3.85 6.49
C GLY A 97 -5.34 3.23 7.55
N PRO A 98 -4.83 2.88 8.76
CA PRO A 98 -5.65 2.32 9.85
C PRO A 98 -6.79 3.24 10.30
N ASN A 99 -6.57 4.55 10.27
CA ASN A 99 -7.59 5.53 10.67
C ASN A 99 -8.69 5.67 9.61
N VAL A 100 -8.33 5.68 8.32
CA VAL A 100 -9.31 5.62 7.21
C VAL A 100 -10.11 4.33 7.27
N ALA A 101 -9.48 3.17 7.47
CA ALA A 101 -10.16 1.89 7.60
C ALA A 101 -11.16 1.89 8.76
N ARG A 102 -10.77 2.41 9.93
CA ARG A 102 -11.67 2.52 11.10
C ARG A 102 -12.84 3.48 10.84
N LEU A 103 -12.58 4.61 10.18
CA LEU A 103 -13.65 5.54 9.83
C LEU A 103 -14.61 4.94 8.81
N ALA A 104 -14.10 4.18 7.84
CA ALA A 104 -14.86 3.50 6.81
C ALA A 104 -15.91 2.51 7.37
N THR A 105 -15.69 1.93 8.56
CA THR A 105 -16.68 1.03 9.18
C THR A 105 -17.99 1.74 9.53
N LYS A 106 -17.95 3.06 9.70
CA LYS A 106 -19.11 3.92 10.01
C LYS A 106 -19.75 4.51 8.77
N GLY A 107 -19.15 4.34 7.61
CA GLY A 107 -19.64 4.89 6.34
C GLY A 107 -20.70 4.01 5.69
N VAL A 108 -21.55 4.65 4.90
CA VAL A 108 -22.50 3.99 3.99
C VAL A 108 -21.80 3.77 2.66
N GLY A 109 -21.86 2.53 2.12
CA GLY A 109 -21.31 2.20 0.80
C GLY A 109 -22.10 2.89 -0.33
N ASP A 110 -21.50 2.91 -1.52
CA ASP A 110 -22.11 3.34 -2.80
C ASP A 110 -22.49 4.82 -2.94
N MET A 111 -22.23 5.66 -1.91
CA MET A 111 -22.51 7.10 -1.99
C MET A 111 -21.54 7.81 -2.96
N PHE A 112 -20.29 7.36 -3.03
CA PHE A 112 -19.27 7.92 -3.92
C PHE A 112 -18.67 6.82 -4.79
N LYS A 113 -18.44 7.14 -6.06
CA LYS A 113 -17.70 6.28 -7.00
C LYS A 113 -16.39 6.97 -7.36
N PHE A 114 -15.30 6.46 -6.84
CA PHE A 114 -13.98 6.94 -7.20
C PHE A 114 -13.41 6.22 -8.42
N PRO A 115 -12.54 6.90 -9.19
CA PRO A 115 -11.92 6.28 -10.35
C PRO A 115 -11.01 5.12 -9.92
N ARG A 116 -10.96 4.11 -10.77
CA ARG A 116 -10.00 3.00 -10.70
C ARG A 116 -9.03 3.16 -11.87
N PRO A 117 -7.93 3.88 -11.69
CA PRO A 117 -6.96 4.06 -12.75
C PRO A 117 -6.40 2.72 -13.22
N MET A 118 -5.98 2.64 -14.47
CA MET A 118 -5.34 1.48 -15.11
C MET A 118 -6.24 0.27 -15.40
N VAL A 119 -7.45 0.15 -14.85
CA VAL A 119 -8.34 -1.03 -15.05
C VAL A 119 -8.58 -1.37 -16.53
N ASN A 120 -8.63 -0.35 -17.40
CA ASN A 120 -8.91 -0.54 -18.84
C ASN A 120 -7.64 -0.39 -19.70
N ARG A 121 -6.44 -0.44 -19.08
CA ARG A 121 -5.17 -0.38 -19.81
C ARG A 121 -4.51 -1.76 -19.84
N PRO A 122 -3.78 -2.09 -20.90
CA PRO A 122 -3.00 -3.31 -20.93
C PRO A 122 -1.88 -3.24 -19.87
N GLY A 123 -1.49 -4.40 -19.35
CA GLY A 123 -0.47 -4.52 -18.30
C GLY A 123 -1.06 -4.65 -16.90
N LEU A 124 -0.20 -4.77 -15.91
CA LEU A 124 -0.55 -5.03 -14.52
C LEU A 124 -0.10 -3.89 -13.58
N ASP A 125 0.23 -2.73 -14.14
CA ASP A 125 0.62 -1.56 -13.38
C ASP A 125 -0.55 -0.93 -12.64
N PHE A 126 -0.24 -0.23 -11.56
CA PHE A 126 -1.20 0.49 -10.71
C PHE A 126 -1.01 2.01 -10.84
N SER A 127 -2.03 2.77 -10.47
CA SER A 127 -1.95 4.21 -10.26
C SER A 127 -2.96 4.64 -9.22
N PHE A 128 -2.56 5.52 -8.31
CA PHE A 128 -3.40 6.02 -7.22
C PHE A 128 -3.54 7.54 -7.22
N SER A 129 -2.80 8.27 -8.05
CA SER A 129 -2.83 9.74 -8.09
C SER A 129 -4.19 10.30 -8.51
N GLY A 130 -4.87 9.64 -9.44
CA GLY A 130 -6.22 10.01 -9.88
C GLY A 130 -7.26 9.90 -8.75
N LEU A 131 -7.14 8.87 -7.91
CA LEU A 131 -7.99 8.70 -6.73
C LEU A 131 -7.82 9.87 -5.76
N LYS A 132 -6.57 10.23 -5.43
CA LYS A 132 -6.26 11.34 -4.53
C LYS A 132 -6.92 12.65 -4.99
N THR A 133 -6.83 12.96 -6.27
CA THR A 133 -7.42 14.17 -6.86
C THR A 133 -8.95 14.14 -6.77
N SER A 134 -9.56 12.98 -7.07
CA SER A 134 -11.00 12.80 -6.99
C SER A 134 -11.52 12.95 -5.55
N VAL A 135 -10.84 12.36 -4.57
CA VAL A 135 -11.17 12.50 -3.15
C VAL A 135 -11.11 13.95 -2.71
N ARG A 136 -10.03 14.68 -3.07
CA ARG A 136 -9.90 16.11 -2.75
C ARG A 136 -11.06 16.92 -3.30
N ASN A 137 -11.45 16.70 -4.54
CA ASN A 137 -12.56 17.41 -5.17
C ASN A 137 -13.89 17.06 -4.50
N THR A 138 -14.09 15.79 -4.12
CA THR A 138 -15.29 15.36 -3.39
C THR A 138 -15.39 16.02 -2.01
N ILE A 139 -14.29 16.09 -1.28
CA ILE A 139 -14.24 16.80 0.01
C ILE A 139 -14.60 18.27 -0.19
N ALA A 140 -13.98 18.95 -1.15
CA ALA A 140 -14.26 20.36 -1.42
C ALA A 140 -15.72 20.62 -1.79
N ALA A 141 -16.34 19.74 -2.56
CA ALA A 141 -17.74 19.85 -2.98
C ALA A 141 -18.75 19.56 -1.85
N ASN A 142 -18.34 18.87 -0.78
CA ASN A 142 -19.22 18.46 0.33
C ASN A 142 -18.85 19.12 1.67
N SER A 143 -17.91 20.05 1.67
CA SER A 143 -17.54 20.84 2.86
C SER A 143 -18.32 22.14 2.89
N THR A 144 -18.87 22.51 4.07
CA THR A 144 -19.48 23.81 4.32
C THR A 144 -18.53 24.62 5.20
N ASP A 145 -18.15 25.81 4.76
CA ASP A 145 -17.19 26.71 5.44
C ASP A 145 -15.86 26.02 5.82
N GLY A 146 -15.40 25.10 4.95
CA GLY A 146 -14.16 24.34 5.17
C GLY A 146 -14.29 23.16 6.14
N ASN A 147 -15.49 22.91 6.69
CA ASN A 147 -15.77 21.79 7.58
C ASN A 147 -16.51 20.67 6.84
N LEU A 148 -15.99 19.45 6.95
CA LEU A 148 -16.61 18.24 6.44
C LEU A 148 -17.34 17.53 7.59
N GLU A 149 -18.63 17.23 7.40
CA GLU A 149 -19.39 16.47 8.39
C GLU A 149 -18.78 15.07 8.62
N THR A 150 -18.79 14.62 9.88
CA THR A 150 -18.19 13.33 10.27
C THR A 150 -18.79 12.15 9.48
N GLN A 151 -20.11 12.16 9.23
CA GLN A 151 -20.76 11.11 8.44
C GLN A 151 -20.31 11.15 6.97
N MET A 152 -20.13 12.35 6.41
CA MET A 152 -19.63 12.51 5.05
C MET A 152 -18.20 12.04 4.94
N ALA A 153 -17.34 12.35 5.91
CA ALA A 153 -15.98 11.84 5.99
C ALA A 153 -15.95 10.29 6.06
N ALA A 154 -16.85 9.67 6.82
CA ALA A 154 -16.98 8.23 6.90
C ALA A 154 -17.42 7.59 5.57
N ASN A 155 -18.35 8.21 4.86
CA ASN A 155 -18.81 7.75 3.53
C ASN A 155 -17.69 7.83 2.49
N ILE A 156 -16.90 8.91 2.49
CA ILE A 156 -15.73 9.06 1.64
C ILE A 156 -14.68 7.99 1.97
N ALA A 157 -14.38 7.78 3.26
CA ALA A 157 -13.44 6.75 3.70
C ALA A 157 -13.88 5.35 3.28
N LYS A 158 -15.18 5.04 3.36
CA LYS A 158 -15.75 3.76 2.92
C LYS A 158 -15.57 3.56 1.42
N ALA A 159 -15.89 4.56 0.61
CA ALA A 159 -15.76 4.50 -0.84
C ALA A 159 -14.29 4.35 -1.28
N VAL A 160 -13.35 5.04 -0.61
CA VAL A 160 -11.90 4.89 -0.85
C VAL A 160 -11.44 3.48 -0.52
N SER A 161 -11.79 2.95 0.65
CA SER A 161 -11.41 1.59 1.06
C SER A 161 -11.92 0.55 0.08
N TYR A 162 -13.19 0.67 -0.39
CA TYR A 162 -13.75 -0.24 -1.38
C TYR A 162 -13.04 -0.15 -2.73
N THR A 163 -12.68 1.05 -3.18
CA THR A 163 -11.97 1.26 -4.45
C THR A 163 -10.57 0.63 -4.44
N HIS A 164 -9.87 0.66 -3.30
CA HIS A 164 -8.55 0.06 -3.16
C HIS A 164 -8.57 -1.46 -3.03
N LEU A 165 -9.56 -2.02 -2.32
CA LEU A 165 -9.68 -3.46 -2.10
C LEU A 165 -10.09 -4.23 -3.36
N THR A 166 -10.71 -3.56 -4.33
CA THR A 166 -11.02 -4.14 -5.62
C THR A 166 -9.93 -3.80 -6.63
N LEU A 167 -8.72 -4.30 -6.39
CA LEU A 167 -7.68 -4.33 -7.41
C LEU A 167 -8.21 -5.08 -8.64
N PRO A 168 -7.79 -4.71 -9.86
CA PRO A 168 -8.28 -5.38 -11.06
C PRO A 168 -7.86 -6.85 -11.05
N THR A 169 -8.74 -7.70 -10.55
CA THR A 169 -8.66 -9.16 -10.71
C THR A 169 -9.29 -9.54 -12.05
N THR A 170 -8.95 -8.84 -13.12
CA THR A 170 -9.37 -9.23 -14.46
C THR A 170 -8.40 -10.29 -14.96
N GLY A 171 -8.84 -11.52 -14.77
CA GLY A 171 -8.56 -12.68 -15.57
C GLY A 171 -7.11 -12.89 -16.05
N VAL A 172 -6.39 -13.67 -15.29
CA VAL A 172 -5.38 -14.57 -15.84
C VAL A 172 -5.98 -15.94 -15.87
#